data_656a1a11bc739a23fae283cdb6c80334
#
_entry.id   656a1a11bc739a23fae283cdb6c80334
#
_cell.length_a   1.000
_cell.length_b   1.000
_cell.length_c   1.000
_cell.angle_alpha   90.00
_cell.angle_beta   90.00
_cell.angle_gamma   90.00
#
_symmetry.space_group_name_H-M   'P 1'
#
loop_
_entity.id
_entity.type
_entity.pdbx_description
1 polymer ?
#
loop_
_entity_poly.entity_id
_entity_poly.type
_entity_poly.pdbx_seq_one_letter_code
_entity_poly.pdbx_strand_id
1 'polypeptide(L)'
;ADYAEYFEWLDGNVDNQDRIGLFVTLDGDKIKLANKDDYILGVISANPSIVGNSAELDWHDKYKTDVYGRLIYDESHNPIVSKNYNDTLEYVPRGARKEYSKVGLLGQLVVQDDGTCEVNGYCTASVNGVATKSDSGYRVIKRIDETHIKIILK
;
A
#
# COMPACT_ATOMS: atom_id res chain seq x y z
N ALA A 1 -1.10 -3.77 -15.29
CA ALA A 1 -0.16 -4.20 -14.22
C ALA A 1 0.26 -2.99 -13.41
N ASP A 2 0.56 -3.21 -12.14
CA ASP A 2 0.94 -2.14 -11.24
C ASP A 2 2.17 -2.48 -10.40
N TYR A 3 2.83 -1.43 -9.91
CA TYR A 3 3.88 -1.47 -8.89
C TYR A 3 3.27 -1.11 -7.54
N ALA A 4 3.54 -1.93 -6.53
CA ALA A 4 3.03 -1.70 -5.18
C ALA A 4 4.14 -1.84 -4.13
N GLU A 5 3.92 -1.23 -2.98
CA GLU A 5 4.74 -1.40 -1.80
C GLU A 5 3.87 -1.70 -0.58
N TYR A 6 4.44 -2.42 0.38
CA TYR A 6 3.77 -2.65 1.66
C TYR A 6 3.77 -1.39 2.51
N PHE A 7 2.61 -1.07 3.07
CA PHE A 7 2.42 -0.02 4.07
C PHE A 7 1.65 -0.57 5.26
N GLU A 8 1.99 -0.09 6.44
CA GLU A 8 1.28 -0.44 7.66
C GLU A 8 0.02 0.39 7.82
N TRP A 9 -1.08 -0.24 8.23
CA TRP A 9 -2.32 0.46 8.56
C TRP A 9 -2.21 1.21 9.88
N LEU A 10 -2.68 2.45 9.92
CA LEU A 10 -2.73 3.27 11.13
C LEU A 10 -3.57 2.61 12.23
N ASP A 11 -4.69 1.97 11.87
CA ASP A 11 -5.57 1.26 12.81
C ASP A 11 -5.14 -0.19 13.07
N GLY A 12 -4.03 -0.64 12.47
CA GLY A 12 -3.53 -2.00 12.61
C GLY A 12 -4.37 -3.07 11.92
N ASN A 13 -5.46 -2.69 11.27
CA ASN A 13 -6.41 -3.61 10.61
C ASN A 13 -6.75 -4.83 11.50
N VAL A 14 -7.07 -4.57 12.75
CA VAL A 14 -7.22 -5.62 13.78
C VAL A 14 -8.31 -6.64 13.45
N ASP A 15 -9.33 -6.24 12.68
CA ASP A 15 -10.43 -7.11 12.25
C ASP A 15 -10.13 -7.84 10.95
N ASN A 16 -8.91 -7.71 10.42
CA ASN A 16 -8.48 -8.31 9.15
C ASN A 16 -9.48 -8.06 8.01
N GLN A 17 -9.88 -6.81 7.84
CA GLN A 17 -10.80 -6.41 6.78
C GLN A 17 -10.14 -6.50 5.41
N ASP A 18 -10.91 -6.93 4.41
CA ASP A 18 -10.54 -6.83 3.00
C ASP A 18 -10.81 -5.40 2.50
N ARG A 19 -9.74 -4.66 2.19
CA ARG A 19 -9.80 -3.27 1.74
C ARG A 19 -9.28 -3.10 0.31
N ILE A 20 -9.23 -4.20 -0.44
CA ILE A 20 -8.75 -4.19 -1.83
C ILE A 20 -9.63 -3.27 -2.68
N GLY A 21 -8.97 -2.49 -3.55
CA GLY A 21 -9.65 -1.58 -4.46
C GLY A 21 -10.05 -0.24 -3.85
N LEU A 22 -9.64 0.05 -2.64
CA LEU A 22 -9.94 1.32 -1.97
C LEU A 22 -8.74 2.26 -2.00
N PHE A 23 -9.01 3.55 -2.22
CA PHE A 23 -8.01 4.60 -2.12
C PHE A 23 -7.53 4.77 -0.69
N VAL A 24 -6.24 5.01 -0.53
CA VAL A 24 -5.62 5.29 0.78
C VAL A 24 -4.85 6.61 0.77
N THR A 25 -4.80 7.23 1.93
CA THR A 25 -3.99 8.40 2.23
C THR A 25 -2.95 8.06 3.29
N LEU A 26 -2.09 8.99 3.60
CA LEU A 26 -1.06 8.86 4.62
C LEU A 26 -1.41 9.66 5.88
N ASP A 27 -1.04 9.08 7.02
CA ASP A 27 -0.87 9.78 8.29
C ASP A 27 0.52 9.41 8.81
N GLY A 28 1.48 10.34 8.67
CA GLY A 28 2.89 10.00 8.81
C GLY A 28 3.31 8.99 7.75
N ASP A 29 3.88 7.89 8.15
CA ASP A 29 4.30 6.78 7.26
C ASP A 29 3.29 5.61 7.22
N LYS A 30 2.12 5.78 7.84
CA LYS A 30 1.07 4.76 7.86
C LYS A 30 -0.11 5.18 7.00
N ILE A 31 -0.90 4.20 6.59
CA ILE A 31 -2.05 4.41 5.70
C ILE A 31 -3.37 4.32 6.44
N LYS A 32 -4.34 5.05 5.92
CA LYS A 32 -5.76 4.95 6.26
C LYS A 32 -6.60 5.15 5.00
N LEU A 33 -7.86 4.75 5.04
CA LEU A 33 -8.78 4.96 3.92
C LEU A 33 -8.92 6.45 3.64
N ALA A 34 -8.86 6.82 2.36
CA ALA A 34 -8.95 8.21 1.93
C ALA A 34 -10.39 8.68 1.92
N ASN A 35 -10.59 9.93 2.29
CA ASN A 35 -11.85 10.64 2.15
C ASN A 35 -11.71 11.77 1.14
N LYS A 36 -12.80 12.47 0.85
CA LYS A 36 -12.81 13.60 -0.09
C LYS A 36 -11.72 14.60 0.27
N ASP A 37 -11.00 15.05 -0.75
CA ASP A 37 -9.92 16.04 -0.68
C ASP A 37 -8.64 15.59 0.05
N ASP A 38 -8.59 14.35 0.52
CA ASP A 38 -7.36 13.80 1.07
C ASP A 38 -6.29 13.64 -0.01
N TYR A 39 -5.02 13.74 0.41
CA TYR A 39 -3.90 13.30 -0.42
C TYR A 39 -4.08 11.81 -0.76
N ILE A 40 -3.92 11.47 -2.03
CA ILE A 40 -4.04 10.06 -2.47
C ILE A 40 -2.65 9.47 -2.62
N LEU A 41 -2.32 8.50 -1.76
CA LEU A 41 -1.10 7.71 -1.92
C LEU A 41 -1.24 6.70 -3.06
N GLY A 42 -2.33 5.98 -3.09
CA GLY A 42 -2.60 4.93 -4.06
C GLY A 42 -3.85 4.15 -3.74
N VAL A 43 -3.91 2.92 -4.24
CA VAL A 43 -5.06 2.01 -4.10
C VAL A 43 -4.56 0.67 -3.56
N ILE A 44 -5.30 0.06 -2.65
CA ILE A 44 -4.95 -1.28 -2.16
C ILE A 44 -5.04 -2.28 -3.32
N SER A 45 -3.90 -2.90 -3.62
CA SER A 45 -3.74 -3.79 -4.78
C SER A 45 -3.80 -5.25 -4.36
N ALA A 46 -4.57 -6.05 -5.11
CA ALA A 46 -4.67 -7.49 -4.85
C ALA A 46 -3.49 -8.26 -5.44
N ASN A 47 -3.06 -7.89 -6.65
CA ASN A 47 -2.13 -8.70 -7.44
C ASN A 47 -1.17 -7.83 -8.27
N PRO A 48 -0.31 -7.05 -7.63
CA PRO A 48 0.67 -6.23 -8.34
C PRO A 48 1.72 -7.08 -9.04
N SER A 49 2.28 -6.56 -10.13
CA SER A 49 3.37 -7.22 -10.85
C SER A 49 4.70 -7.12 -10.13
N ILE A 50 4.92 -6.03 -9.42
CA ILE A 50 6.13 -5.77 -8.64
C ILE A 50 5.73 -5.31 -7.26
N VAL A 51 6.33 -5.91 -6.24
CA VAL A 51 6.08 -5.56 -4.83
C VAL A 51 7.38 -5.18 -4.15
N GLY A 52 7.42 -3.96 -3.63
CA GLY A 52 8.53 -3.47 -2.82
C GLY A 52 8.20 -3.46 -1.34
N ASN A 53 9.22 -3.14 -0.55
CA ASN A 53 9.11 -2.97 0.90
C ASN A 53 8.59 -4.21 1.64
N SER A 54 8.99 -5.39 1.18
CA SER A 54 8.57 -6.67 1.80
C SER A 54 9.22 -6.93 3.16
N ALA A 55 10.32 -6.24 3.46
CA ALA A 55 11.08 -6.33 4.71
C ALA A 55 11.63 -7.72 5.04
N GLU A 56 11.85 -8.56 4.04
CA GLU A 56 12.33 -9.93 4.26
C GLU A 56 13.68 -9.97 5.00
N LEU A 57 14.57 -9.01 4.73
CA LEU A 57 15.88 -8.91 5.38
C LEU A 57 15.86 -8.03 6.64
N ASP A 58 14.81 -7.24 6.84
CA ASP A 58 14.72 -6.25 7.91
C ASP A 58 13.72 -6.65 9.00
N TRP A 59 13.38 -7.93 9.04
CA TRP A 59 12.43 -8.44 10.02
C TRP A 59 12.84 -8.09 11.45
N HIS A 60 11.96 -7.36 12.15
CA HIS A 60 12.20 -6.89 13.53
C HIS A 60 13.51 -6.14 13.71
N ASP A 61 13.88 -5.33 12.73
CA ASP A 61 15.15 -4.58 12.78
C ASP A 61 16.34 -5.50 13.07
N LYS A 62 16.38 -6.65 12.40
CA LYS A 62 17.40 -7.66 12.66
C LYS A 62 18.82 -7.12 12.56
N TYR A 63 19.09 -6.30 11.57
CA TYR A 63 20.41 -5.78 11.31
C TYR A 63 20.50 -4.29 11.58
N LYS A 64 21.65 -3.85 12.13
CA LYS A 64 21.96 -2.45 12.30
C LYS A 64 22.19 -1.81 10.92
N THR A 65 21.57 -0.67 10.69
CA THR A 65 21.70 0.08 9.44
C THR A 65 22.07 1.53 9.73
N ASP A 66 22.60 2.21 8.72
CA ASP A 66 22.75 3.66 8.75
C ASP A 66 21.39 4.34 8.46
N VAL A 67 21.40 5.67 8.42
CA VAL A 67 20.17 6.46 8.18
C VAL A 67 19.55 6.21 6.81
N TYR A 68 20.31 5.66 5.87
CA TYR A 68 19.83 5.33 4.51
C TYR A 68 19.39 3.87 4.37
N GLY A 69 19.48 3.08 5.45
CA GLY A 69 19.14 1.66 5.42
C GLY A 69 20.29 0.75 4.95
N ARG A 70 21.51 1.27 4.78
CA ARG A 70 22.66 0.43 4.41
C ARG A 70 23.13 -0.39 5.61
N LEU A 71 23.41 -1.67 5.37
CA LEU A 71 23.95 -2.56 6.41
C LEU A 71 25.28 -2.03 6.94
N ILE A 72 25.49 -2.18 8.25
CA ILE A 72 26.74 -1.88 8.93
C ILE A 72 27.43 -3.19 9.25
N TYR A 73 28.71 -3.31 8.93
CA TYR A 73 29.49 -4.53 9.08
C TYR A 73 30.52 -4.38 10.21
N ASP A 74 30.80 -5.50 10.88
CA ASP A 74 31.91 -5.58 11.84
C ASP A 74 33.26 -5.72 11.15
N GLU A 75 34.34 -5.84 11.93
CA GLU A 75 35.72 -5.99 11.41
C GLU A 75 35.89 -7.28 10.57
N SER A 76 35.07 -8.30 10.79
CA SER A 76 35.08 -9.57 10.07
C SER A 76 34.14 -9.56 8.86
N HIS A 77 33.61 -8.40 8.47
CA HIS A 77 32.63 -8.23 7.37
C HIS A 77 31.33 -8.99 7.57
N ASN A 78 30.89 -9.20 8.82
CA ASN A 78 29.59 -9.73 9.12
C ASN A 78 28.61 -8.59 9.42
N PRO A 79 27.34 -8.65 8.96
CA PRO A 79 26.34 -7.66 9.34
C PRO A 79 26.16 -7.63 10.86
N ILE A 80 26.14 -6.44 11.43
CA ILE A 80 25.94 -6.27 12.88
C ILE A 80 24.47 -6.46 13.19
N VAL A 81 24.16 -7.35 14.12
CA VAL A 81 22.80 -7.57 14.60
C VAL A 81 22.37 -6.41 15.50
N SER A 82 21.17 -5.88 15.24
CA SER A 82 20.61 -4.80 16.04
C SER A 82 20.35 -5.25 17.49
N LYS A 83 20.53 -4.32 18.43
CA LYS A 83 20.21 -4.55 19.85
C LYS A 83 18.73 -4.83 20.08
N ASN A 84 17.87 -4.36 19.20
CA ASN A 84 16.42 -4.47 19.33
C ASN A 84 15.87 -5.77 18.73
N TYR A 85 16.73 -6.56 18.07
CA TYR A 85 16.30 -7.81 17.45
C TYR A 85 15.97 -8.86 18.52
N ASN A 86 14.77 -9.42 18.41
CA ASN A 86 14.33 -10.53 19.27
C ASN A 86 14.30 -11.82 18.47
N ASP A 87 15.30 -12.67 18.66
CA ASP A 87 15.48 -13.93 17.96
C ASP A 87 14.50 -15.04 18.39
N THR A 88 13.71 -14.78 19.43
CA THR A 88 12.66 -15.72 19.90
C THR A 88 11.37 -15.60 19.09
N LEU A 89 11.21 -14.52 18.30
CA LEU A 89 10.04 -14.31 17.46
C LEU A 89 10.17 -15.07 16.15
N GLU A 90 9.10 -15.78 15.77
CA GLU A 90 9.01 -16.42 14.47
C GLU A 90 8.89 -15.37 13.37
N TYR A 91 9.60 -15.58 12.24
CA TYR A 91 9.48 -14.73 11.07
C TYR A 91 8.10 -14.89 10.42
N VAL A 92 7.38 -13.79 10.28
CA VAL A 92 6.12 -13.72 9.54
C VAL A 92 6.25 -12.64 8.47
N PRO A 93 6.22 -12.98 7.16
CA PRO A 93 6.36 -11.98 6.11
C PRO A 93 5.21 -10.97 6.14
N ARG A 94 5.46 -9.75 5.69
CA ARG A 94 4.44 -8.68 5.68
C ARG A 94 3.18 -9.09 4.93
N GLY A 95 3.30 -9.88 3.88
CA GLY A 95 2.16 -10.41 3.13
C GLY A 95 1.21 -11.30 3.94
N ALA A 96 1.69 -11.91 5.03
CA ALA A 96 0.89 -12.74 5.93
C ALA A 96 0.45 -12.00 7.20
N ARG A 97 0.74 -10.70 7.31
CA ARG A 97 0.43 -9.88 8.48
C ARG A 97 -0.71 -8.92 8.14
N LYS A 98 -1.79 -8.99 8.92
CA LYS A 98 -3.02 -8.21 8.68
C LYS A 98 -2.83 -6.69 8.74
N GLU A 99 -1.84 -6.21 9.52
CA GLU A 99 -1.56 -4.78 9.67
C GLU A 99 -0.86 -4.16 8.46
N TYR A 100 -0.46 -4.96 7.47
CA TYR A 100 0.14 -4.48 6.21
C TYR A 100 -0.77 -4.76 5.03
N SER A 101 -0.76 -3.85 4.07
CA SER A 101 -1.35 -4.07 2.75
C SER A 101 -0.43 -3.56 1.65
N LYS A 102 -0.58 -4.14 0.47
CA LYS A 102 0.12 -3.68 -0.74
C LYS A 102 -0.62 -2.48 -1.30
N VAL A 103 0.03 -1.34 -1.38
CA VAL A 103 -0.52 -0.14 -1.98
C VAL A 103 0.03 0.01 -3.39
N GLY A 104 -0.83 -0.06 -4.39
CA GLY A 104 -0.49 0.24 -5.77
C GLY A 104 -0.21 1.73 -5.90
N LEU A 105 1.01 2.05 -6.34
CA LEU A 105 1.49 3.43 -6.45
C LEU A 105 1.54 3.92 -7.88
N LEU A 106 1.61 3.02 -8.85
CA LEU A 106 1.77 3.33 -10.26
C LEU A 106 1.21 2.21 -11.12
N GLY A 107 0.49 2.56 -12.18
CA GLY A 107 0.02 1.61 -13.19
C GLY A 107 -1.49 1.52 -13.28
N GLN A 108 -1.97 0.38 -13.76
CA GLN A 108 -3.40 0.10 -13.93
C GLN A 108 -3.93 -0.64 -12.70
N LEU A 109 -4.98 -0.11 -12.11
CA LEU A 109 -5.59 -0.69 -10.91
C LEU A 109 -7.11 -0.75 -11.04
N VAL A 110 -7.68 -1.80 -10.46
CA VAL A 110 -9.14 -1.92 -10.28
C VAL A 110 -9.50 -1.29 -8.94
N VAL A 111 -10.46 -0.36 -8.96
CA VAL A 111 -10.92 0.34 -7.76
C VAL A 111 -12.42 0.17 -7.58
N GLN A 112 -12.85 0.18 -6.32
CA GLN A 112 -14.26 0.21 -5.98
C GLN A 112 -14.81 1.62 -6.20
N ASP A 113 -15.93 1.73 -6.91
CA ASP A 113 -16.58 3.03 -7.13
C ASP A 113 -18.05 3.02 -6.69
N ASP A 114 -18.62 4.21 -6.59
CA ASP A 114 -20.02 4.40 -6.21
C ASP A 114 -21.02 4.26 -7.39
N GLY A 115 -20.53 3.80 -8.54
CA GLY A 115 -21.33 3.61 -9.75
C GLY A 115 -21.40 4.85 -10.66
N THR A 116 -20.85 5.99 -10.25
CA THR A 116 -20.94 7.25 -11.01
C THR A 116 -19.83 7.45 -12.02
N CYS A 117 -18.72 6.72 -11.88
CA CYS A 117 -17.54 6.92 -12.72
C CYS A 117 -17.79 6.45 -14.16
N GLU A 118 -17.31 7.22 -15.12
CA GLU A 118 -17.49 6.98 -16.55
C GLU A 118 -16.13 6.77 -17.24
N VAL A 119 -16.10 5.84 -18.20
CA VAL A 119 -14.95 5.65 -19.08
C VAL A 119 -14.62 6.96 -19.81
N ASN A 120 -13.33 7.25 -19.91
CA ASN A 120 -12.79 8.52 -20.43
C ASN A 120 -13.03 9.74 -19.53
N GLY A 121 -13.65 9.56 -18.39
CA GLY A 121 -13.76 10.55 -17.33
C GLY A 121 -12.66 10.39 -16.29
N TYR A 122 -12.86 11.03 -15.16
CA TYR A 122 -11.96 11.05 -14.03
C TYR A 122 -12.67 10.65 -12.74
N CYS A 123 -11.91 10.16 -11.78
CA CYS A 123 -12.43 9.85 -10.45
C CYS A 123 -11.47 10.35 -9.36
N THR A 124 -12.02 10.50 -8.18
CA THR A 124 -11.29 10.78 -6.95
C THR A 124 -11.92 10.00 -5.80
N ALA A 125 -11.30 10.03 -4.63
CA ALA A 125 -11.88 9.42 -3.44
C ALA A 125 -13.09 10.21 -2.93
N SER A 126 -14.10 9.52 -2.46
CA SER A 126 -15.25 10.10 -1.76
C SER A 126 -15.20 9.77 -0.28
N VAL A 127 -15.88 8.72 0.16
CA VAL A 127 -15.93 8.28 1.56
C VAL A 127 -15.24 6.92 1.68
N ASN A 128 -14.37 6.79 2.68
CA ASN A 128 -13.70 5.52 3.02
C ASN A 128 -13.05 4.82 1.82
N GLY A 129 -12.40 5.60 0.96
CA GLY A 129 -11.63 5.09 -0.15
C GLY A 129 -12.40 4.72 -1.41
N VAL A 130 -13.72 4.88 -1.41
CA VAL A 130 -14.54 4.58 -2.59
C VAL A 130 -14.39 5.69 -3.63
N ALA A 131 -14.20 5.33 -4.89
CA ALA A 131 -14.08 6.30 -5.98
C ALA A 131 -15.43 6.88 -6.37
N THR A 132 -15.42 8.16 -6.74
CA THR A 132 -16.58 8.87 -7.28
C THR A 132 -16.17 9.68 -8.50
N LYS A 133 -17.14 9.95 -9.39
CA LYS A 133 -16.94 10.81 -10.56
C LYS A 133 -16.41 12.20 -10.14
N SER A 134 -15.43 12.70 -10.89
CA SER A 134 -14.83 14.00 -10.66
C SER A 134 -14.45 14.65 -11.99
N ASP A 135 -14.30 15.98 -11.98
CA ASP A 135 -13.81 16.73 -13.15
C ASP A 135 -12.31 16.55 -13.37
N SER A 136 -11.60 16.11 -12.35
CA SER A 136 -10.15 15.86 -12.38
C SER A 136 -9.81 14.68 -11.49
N GLY A 137 -8.53 14.25 -11.51
CA GLY A 137 -8.05 13.15 -10.70
C GLY A 137 -7.51 12.03 -11.57
N TYR A 138 -7.98 10.80 -11.33
CA TYR A 138 -7.47 9.61 -12.02
C TYR A 138 -8.34 9.23 -13.21
N ARG A 139 -7.69 8.96 -14.34
CA ARG A 139 -8.38 8.62 -15.59
C ARG A 139 -9.03 7.24 -15.46
N VAL A 140 -10.33 7.17 -15.77
CA VAL A 140 -11.09 5.92 -15.84
C VAL A 140 -10.94 5.32 -17.23
N ILE A 141 -10.43 4.10 -17.33
CA ILE A 141 -10.16 3.45 -18.62
C ILE A 141 -11.11 2.30 -18.92
N LYS A 142 -11.80 1.77 -17.92
CA LYS A 142 -12.74 0.64 -18.13
C LYS A 142 -13.72 0.56 -16.97
N ARG A 143 -14.98 0.22 -17.27
CA ARG A 143 -15.94 -0.25 -16.28
C ARG A 143 -15.93 -1.78 -16.25
N ILE A 144 -15.67 -2.35 -15.06
CA ILE A 144 -15.62 -3.80 -14.87
C ILE A 144 -17.01 -4.36 -14.58
N ASP A 145 -17.68 -3.79 -13.58
CA ASP A 145 -19.03 -4.12 -13.18
C ASP A 145 -19.70 -2.87 -12.56
N GLU A 146 -20.83 -3.03 -11.86
CA GLU A 146 -21.58 -1.90 -11.29
C GLU A 146 -20.82 -1.15 -10.20
N THR A 147 -19.85 -1.78 -9.56
CA THR A 147 -19.11 -1.22 -8.40
C THR A 147 -17.60 -1.19 -8.57
N HIS A 148 -17.10 -1.54 -9.76
CA HIS A 148 -15.65 -1.58 -10.01
C HIS A 148 -15.30 -0.95 -11.35
N ILE A 149 -14.25 -0.16 -11.33
CA ILE A 149 -13.65 0.45 -12.53
C ILE A 149 -12.15 0.17 -12.56
N LYS A 150 -11.56 0.30 -13.74
CA LYS A 150 -10.09 0.32 -13.89
C LYS A 150 -9.63 1.73 -14.15
N ILE A 151 -8.58 2.14 -13.47
CA ILE A 151 -7.99 3.48 -13.58
C ILE A 151 -6.51 3.41 -13.91
N ILE A 152 -5.97 4.54 -14.34
CA ILE A 152 -4.52 4.79 -14.43
C ILE A 152 -4.12 5.58 -13.19
N LEU A 153 -3.16 5.04 -12.44
CA LEU A 153 -2.52 5.70 -11.31
C LEU A 153 -1.10 6.09 -11.72
N LYS A 154 -0.80 7.37 -11.63
CA LYS A 154 0.52 7.89 -11.95
C LYS A 154 0.78 9.26 -11.31
#